data_3a4351bb4b2215971603919042d99c36
#
_entry.id   3a4351bb4b2215971603919042d99c36
#
_cell.length_a   1.000
_cell.length_b   1.000
_cell.length_c   1.000
_cell.angle_alpha   90.00
_cell.angle_beta   90.00
_cell.angle_gamma   90.00
#
_symmetry.space_group_name_H-M   'P 1'
#
loop_
_entity.id
_entity.type
_entity.pdbx_description
1 polymer ?
#
loop_
_entity_poly.entity_id
_entity_poly.type
_entity_poly.pdbx_seq_one_letter_code
_entity_poly.pdbx_strand_id
1 'polypeptide(L)' 'MNIADKMEMESRLMGNIAHWMENHGEVLSDRQRSNAYTGVRIREIAWRGHTYRIVDVDGMTCRIEKL' A
#
# COMPACT_ATOMS: atom_id res chain seq x y z
N MET A 1 19.33 -6.28 -14.35
CA MET A 1 17.96 -5.82 -14.01
C MET A 1 17.87 -4.32 -14.26
N ASN A 2 16.89 -3.87 -15.02
CA ASN A 2 16.73 -2.44 -15.24
C ASN A 2 15.90 -1.79 -14.12
N ILE A 3 15.83 -0.46 -14.14
CA ILE A 3 15.13 0.31 -13.09
C ILE A 3 13.64 -0.04 -13.02
N ALA A 4 12.99 -0.25 -14.16
CA ALA A 4 11.57 -0.58 -14.22
C ALA A 4 11.27 -1.93 -13.56
N ASP A 5 12.10 -2.94 -13.80
CA ASP A 5 11.95 -4.26 -13.19
C ASP A 5 12.16 -4.19 -11.68
N LYS A 6 13.14 -3.39 -11.23
CA LYS A 6 13.40 -3.18 -9.81
C LYS A 6 12.21 -2.52 -9.12
N MET A 7 11.63 -1.48 -9.71
CA MET A 7 10.46 -0.80 -9.18
C MET A 7 9.24 -1.72 -9.11
N GLU A 8 9.05 -2.55 -10.11
CA GLU A 8 7.96 -3.54 -10.11
C GLU A 8 8.13 -4.56 -8.99
N MET A 9 9.35 -5.06 -8.77
CA MET A 9 9.64 -5.98 -7.67
C MET A 9 9.39 -5.34 -6.31
N GLU A 10 9.84 -4.11 -6.11
CA GLU A 10 9.62 -3.37 -4.88
C GLU A 10 8.12 -3.18 -4.61
N SER A 11 7.35 -2.86 -5.63
CA SER A 11 5.90 -2.70 -5.52
C SER A 11 5.21 -4.01 -5.13
N ARG A 12 5.63 -5.14 -5.70
CA ARG A 12 5.09 -6.46 -5.32
C ARG A 12 5.40 -6.81 -3.88
N LEU A 13 6.62 -6.55 -3.41
CA LEU A 13 7.01 -6.80 -2.03
C LEU A 13 6.18 -5.94 -1.08
N MET A 14 6.03 -4.67 -1.37
CA MET A 14 5.19 -3.77 -0.58
C MET A 14 3.73 -4.22 -0.58
N GLY A 15 3.21 -4.66 -1.71
CA GLY A 15 1.87 -5.19 -1.83
C GLY A 15 1.64 -6.42 -0.95
N ASN A 16 2.61 -7.32 -0.90
CA ASN A 16 2.55 -8.51 -0.05
C ASN A 16 2.58 -8.13 1.44
N ILE A 17 3.42 -7.16 1.81
CA ILE A 17 3.48 -6.66 3.19
C ILE A 17 2.17 -5.98 3.57
N ALA A 18 1.62 -5.15 2.68
CA ALA A 18 0.35 -4.48 2.90
C ALA A 18 -0.80 -5.48 3.10
N HIS A 19 -0.85 -6.53 2.28
CA HIS A 19 -1.84 -7.57 2.41
C HIS A 19 -1.73 -8.32 3.74
N TRP A 20 -0.50 -8.64 4.16
CA TRP A 20 -0.22 -9.24 5.45
C TRP A 20 -0.72 -8.35 6.60
N MET A 21 -0.39 -7.06 6.58
CA MET A 21 -0.84 -6.11 7.59
C MET A 21 -2.36 -6.02 7.65
N GLU A 22 -3.03 -5.98 6.50
CA GLU A 22 -4.49 -5.91 6.43
C GLU A 22 -5.14 -7.14 7.05
N ASN A 23 -4.56 -8.32 6.84
CA ASN A 23 -5.10 -9.57 7.38
C ASN A 23 -4.82 -9.78 8.87
N HIS A 24 -3.72 -9.24 9.39
CA HIS A 24 -3.28 -9.48 10.76
C HIS A 24 -3.38 -8.25 11.67
N GLY A 25 -3.62 -7.08 11.11
CA GLY A 25 -3.81 -5.83 11.82
C GLY A 25 -5.26 -5.38 11.83
N GLU A 26 -5.47 -4.15 12.23
CA GLU A 26 -6.78 -3.50 12.21
C GLU A 26 -6.79 -2.38 11.18
N VAL A 27 -7.71 -2.44 10.23
CA VAL A 27 -7.89 -1.38 9.24
C VAL A 27 -8.65 -0.22 9.90
N LEU A 28 -7.97 0.90 10.07
CA LEU A 28 -8.51 2.10 10.71
C LEU A 28 -9.25 2.99 9.71
N SER A 29 -8.74 3.07 8.49
CA SER A 29 -9.38 3.81 7.40
C SER A 29 -8.99 3.23 6.06
N ASP A 30 -9.88 3.37 5.09
CA ASP A 30 -9.66 2.90 3.72
C ASP A 30 -10.39 3.88 2.81
N ARG A 31 -9.62 4.69 2.07
CA ARG A 31 -10.14 5.71 1.18
C ARG A 31 -9.71 5.42 -0.23
N GLN A 32 -10.66 5.52 -1.14
CA GLN A 32 -10.40 5.33 -2.56
C GLN A 32 -10.88 6.55 -3.35
N ARG A 33 -10.03 7.02 -4.27
CA ARG A 33 -10.39 8.05 -5.24
C ARG A 33 -9.94 7.59 -6.62
N SER A 34 -10.81 7.68 -7.58
CA SER A 34 -10.48 7.39 -8.97
C SER A 34 -11.08 8.42 -9.90
N ASN A 35 -10.38 8.67 -10.99
CA ASN A 35 -10.88 9.48 -12.10
C ASN A 35 -10.66 8.70 -13.41
N ALA A 36 -10.82 9.35 -14.56
CA ALA A 36 -10.68 8.68 -15.86
C ALA A 36 -9.27 8.16 -16.14
N TYR A 37 -8.26 8.63 -15.41
CA TYR A 37 -6.85 8.37 -15.70
C TYR A 37 -6.13 7.58 -14.63
N THR A 38 -6.52 7.72 -13.35
CA THR A 38 -5.79 7.10 -12.24
C THR A 38 -6.71 6.80 -11.07
N GLY A 39 -6.35 5.77 -10.31
CA GLY A 39 -7.00 5.42 -9.05
C GLY A 39 -5.98 5.43 -7.91
N VAL A 40 -6.32 6.07 -6.80
CA VAL A 40 -5.49 6.13 -5.59
C VAL A 40 -6.27 5.55 -4.43
N ARG A 41 -5.64 4.63 -3.69
CA ARG A 41 -6.20 4.06 -2.47
C ARG A 41 -5.25 4.31 -1.32
N ILE A 42 -5.75 4.85 -0.22
CA ILE A 42 -4.97 5.12 0.98
C ILE A 42 -5.61 4.37 2.15
N ARG A 43 -4.86 3.46 2.75
CA ARG A 43 -5.29 2.69 3.93
C ARG A 43 -4.42 3.07 5.12
N GLU A 44 -5.03 3.16 6.30
CA GLU A 44 -4.31 3.26 7.56
C GLU A 44 -4.61 2.01 8.37
N ILE A 45 -3.56 1.33 8.81
CA ILE A 45 -3.66 0.02 9.48
C ILE A 45 -2.85 0.07 10.77
N ALA A 46 -3.49 -0.33 11.88
CA ALA A 46 -2.80 -0.54 13.15
C ALA A 46 -2.27 -1.97 13.18
N TRP A 47 -0.97 -2.13 13.41
CA TRP A 47 -0.31 -3.43 13.46
C TRP A 47 0.88 -3.38 14.42
N ARG A 48 0.93 -4.32 15.34
CA ARG A 48 2.00 -4.45 16.33
C ARG A 48 2.31 -3.16 17.09
N GLY A 49 1.27 -2.43 17.52
CA GLY A 49 1.42 -1.21 18.31
C GLY A 49 1.80 0.02 17.51
N HIS A 50 1.83 -0.06 16.19
CA HIS A 50 2.12 1.07 15.30
C HIS A 50 1.02 1.25 14.27
N THR A 51 0.93 2.46 13.73
CA THR A 51 0.01 2.77 12.62
C THR A 51 0.83 2.97 11.35
N TYR A 52 0.37 2.36 10.28
CA TYR A 52 1.01 2.45 8.97
C TYR A 52 0.03 3.02 7.95
N ARG A 53 0.54 3.86 7.07
CA ARG A 53 -0.24 4.35 5.92
C ARG A 53 0.26 3.68 4.66
N ILE A 54 -0.65 3.05 3.92
CA ILE A 54 -0.35 2.33 2.69
C ILE A 54 -0.99 3.09 1.54
N VAL A 55 -0.19 3.44 0.53
CA VAL A 55 -0.66 4.15 -0.66
C VAL A 55 -0.52 3.25 -1.88
N ASP A 56 -1.65 2.98 -2.53
CA ASP A 56 -1.70 2.25 -3.79
C ASP A 56 -2.08 3.23 -4.91
N VAL A 57 -1.41 3.10 -6.04
CA VAL A 57 -1.74 3.86 -7.27
C VAL A 57 -1.98 2.84 -8.39
N ASP A 58 -3.17 2.90 -8.98
CA ASP A 58 -3.60 1.98 -10.04
C ASP A 58 -3.42 0.50 -9.68
N GLY A 59 -3.73 0.16 -8.43
CA GLY A 59 -3.64 -1.20 -7.93
C GLY A 59 -2.25 -1.65 -7.49
N MET A 60 -1.25 -0.78 -7.60
CA MET A 60 0.12 -1.08 -7.19
C MET A 60 0.47 -0.34 -5.90
N THR A 61 1.00 -1.06 -4.93
CA THR A 61 1.45 -0.44 -3.67
C THR A 61 2.74 0.33 -3.92
N CYS A 62 2.68 1.65 -3.73
CA CYS A 62 3.78 2.56 -3.99
C CYS A 62 4.51 2.99 -2.72
N ARG A 63 3.84 2.94 -1.56
CA ARG A 63 4.38 3.50 -0.34
C ARG A 63 3.79 2.85 0.89
N ILE A 64 4.64 2.57 1.87
CA ILE A 64 4.23 2.16 3.22
C ILE A 64 4.98 3.06 4.19
N GLU A 65 4.24 3.86 4.97
CA GLU A 65 4.80 4.78 5.94
C GLU A 65 4.40 4.37 7.35
N LYS A 66 5.35 4.38 8.26
CA LYS A 66 5.07 4.26 9.69
C LYS A 66 4.75 5.65 10.24
N LEU A 67 3.59 5.80 10.83
CA LEU A 67 3.13 7.06 11.42
C LEU A 67 3.57 7.23 12.87
#